data_ae0fd55a2089182287368add00adc0c2
#
_entry.id   ae0fd55a2089182287368add00adc0c2
#
_cell.length_a   1.000
_cell.length_b   1.000
_cell.length_c   1.000
_cell.angle_alpha   90.00
_cell.angle_beta   90.00
_cell.angle_gamma   90.00
#
_symmetry.space_group_name_H-M   'P 1'
#
loop_
_entity.id
_entity.type
_entity.pdbx_description
1 polymer ?
#
loop_
_entity_poly.entity_id
_entity_poly.type
_entity_poly.pdbx_seq_one_letter_code
_entity_poly.pdbx_strand_id
1 'polypeptide(L)'
;MAVYTVLDKRELAQIVEDYGLVKLVNATGIAAGSVNTNYLLETPRGRHLVRIDEVKSELEVKRELDLVLFLRKHGFPCPQPITDRKGRHYREHDQKCLSVYRYYDGHPVRPARISAGLLENIGRVLADLHTIGKSYKKGIDNRFSYERIADLYLEVRSKLPSYFKKIVRTLDDEVEYLQNYLEGKLPKGIIHGDLFHDNIIVKGEKVVAILDFEAACRGKFIFDLATAVNALCFDGENYDLKRFESLITGYESLRALSLAEWDAFPNELRFSALRFTITRLRDFFLNPVDEQARVNKDFREFYERLRILRRERDGGMEGLLMAMATGYDYRKYQKVKALEKKGSK
;
A
#
# COMPACT_ATOMS: atom_id res chain seq x y z
N MET A 1 6.30 -15.96 15.77
CA MET A 1 4.89 -15.57 16.05
C MET A 1 4.89 -14.12 16.51
N ALA A 2 4.31 -13.23 15.71
CA ALA A 2 4.26 -11.82 16.11
C ALA A 2 3.05 -11.55 17.02
N VAL A 3 3.05 -12.07 18.22
CA VAL A 3 2.21 -11.62 19.33
C VAL A 3 3.17 -11.04 20.35
N TYR A 4 3.39 -9.73 20.30
CA TYR A 4 4.32 -9.03 21.19
C TYR A 4 3.67 -8.81 22.56
N THR A 5 2.38 -8.45 22.59
CA THR A 5 1.58 -8.29 23.81
C THR A 5 0.70 -9.52 24.01
N VAL A 6 0.94 -10.28 25.06
CA VAL A 6 0.14 -11.46 25.40
C VAL A 6 -1.02 -11.03 26.28
N LEU A 7 -2.25 -11.20 25.76
CA LEU A 7 -3.49 -10.99 26.53
C LEU A 7 -3.94 -12.29 27.18
N ASP A 8 -4.19 -12.25 28.47
CA ASP A 8 -4.77 -13.39 29.17
C ASP A 8 -6.30 -13.51 28.92
N LYS A 9 -6.90 -14.62 29.41
CA LYS A 9 -8.34 -14.86 29.21
C LYS A 9 -9.22 -13.81 29.91
N ARG A 10 -8.77 -13.20 31.01
CA ARG A 10 -9.52 -12.19 31.77
C ARG A 10 -9.50 -10.87 31.01
N GLU A 11 -8.34 -10.48 30.49
CA GLU A 11 -8.18 -9.27 29.69
C GLU A 11 -9.01 -9.35 28.41
N LEU A 12 -8.98 -10.49 27.70
CA LEU A 12 -9.80 -10.71 26.50
C LEU A 12 -11.31 -10.68 26.83
N ALA A 13 -11.73 -11.25 27.96
CA ALA A 13 -13.12 -11.18 28.39
C ALA A 13 -13.53 -9.74 28.78
N GLN A 14 -12.64 -8.98 29.42
CA GLN A 14 -12.87 -7.57 29.75
C GLN A 14 -13.01 -6.72 28.46
N ILE A 15 -12.17 -6.95 27.45
CA ILE A 15 -12.28 -6.29 26.15
C ILE A 15 -13.67 -6.56 25.54
N VAL A 16 -14.12 -7.80 25.53
CA VAL A 16 -15.43 -8.19 25.01
C VAL A 16 -16.56 -7.46 25.76
N GLU A 17 -16.46 -7.34 27.07
CA GLU A 17 -17.43 -6.60 27.88
C GLU A 17 -17.41 -5.11 27.59
N ASP A 18 -16.23 -4.48 27.59
CA ASP A 18 -16.05 -3.05 27.35
C ASP A 18 -16.61 -2.61 25.98
N TYR A 19 -16.49 -3.46 24.97
CA TYR A 19 -17.05 -3.21 23.62
C TYR A 19 -18.48 -3.74 23.44
N GLY A 20 -19.12 -4.23 24.49
CA GLY A 20 -20.51 -4.69 24.46
C GLY A 20 -20.75 -5.92 23.58
N LEU A 21 -19.75 -6.78 23.41
CA LEU A 21 -19.79 -7.94 22.52
C LEU A 21 -20.42 -9.20 23.17
N VAL A 22 -21.09 -9.03 24.32
CA VAL A 22 -21.83 -10.02 25.11
C VAL A 22 -20.89 -10.91 25.93
N LYS A 23 -20.27 -11.92 25.32
CA LYS A 23 -19.31 -12.81 25.99
C LYS A 23 -18.26 -13.32 25.00
N LEU A 24 -17.08 -13.63 25.51
CA LEU A 24 -16.04 -14.31 24.75
C LEU A 24 -16.42 -15.79 24.56
N VAL A 25 -16.44 -16.25 23.32
CA VAL A 25 -16.59 -17.67 22.99
C VAL A 25 -15.20 -18.29 22.77
N ASN A 26 -14.38 -17.64 21.94
CA ASN A 26 -13.02 -18.07 21.66
C ASN A 26 -12.14 -16.87 21.33
N ALA A 27 -10.83 -17.01 21.53
CA ALA A 27 -9.83 -16.02 21.11
C ALA A 27 -8.59 -16.72 20.59
N THR A 28 -8.07 -16.25 19.46
CA THR A 28 -6.87 -16.78 18.82
C THR A 28 -5.95 -15.66 18.42
N GLY A 29 -4.70 -15.74 18.88
CA GLY A 29 -3.65 -14.81 18.42
C GLY A 29 -3.39 -15.01 16.91
N ILE A 30 -3.33 -13.92 16.18
CA ILE A 30 -3.03 -13.94 14.73
C ILE A 30 -1.54 -13.66 14.56
N ALA A 31 -0.82 -14.68 14.10
CA ALA A 31 0.62 -14.58 13.81
C ALA A 31 0.93 -13.80 12.52
N ALA A 32 -0.07 -13.55 11.67
CA ALA A 32 0.07 -12.77 10.47
C ALA A 32 0.03 -11.26 10.81
N GLY A 33 1.11 -10.57 10.54
CA GLY A 33 1.28 -9.15 10.83
C GLY A 33 2.69 -8.88 11.34
N SER A 34 3.35 -7.88 10.79
CA SER A 34 4.78 -7.68 11.04
C SER A 34 5.08 -6.72 12.20
N VAL A 35 4.10 -5.95 12.67
CA VAL A 35 4.36 -4.84 13.60
C VAL A 35 3.43 -4.84 14.81
N ASN A 36 2.17 -5.24 14.66
CA ASN A 36 1.14 -5.10 15.68
C ASN A 36 0.67 -6.44 16.23
N THR A 37 0.27 -6.49 17.48
CA THR A 37 -0.39 -7.66 18.06
C THR A 37 -1.85 -7.71 17.65
N ASN A 38 -2.28 -8.86 17.15
CA ASN A 38 -3.66 -9.06 16.70
C ASN A 38 -4.27 -10.34 17.32
N TYR A 39 -5.52 -10.22 17.79
CA TYR A 39 -6.33 -11.35 18.25
C TYR A 39 -7.65 -11.41 17.47
N LEU A 40 -8.00 -12.58 16.98
CA LEU A 40 -9.35 -12.87 16.51
C LEU A 40 -10.22 -13.25 17.71
N LEU A 41 -11.31 -12.51 17.93
CA LEU A 41 -12.33 -12.83 18.93
C LEU A 41 -13.55 -13.41 18.25
N GLU A 42 -14.07 -14.50 18.80
CA GLU A 42 -15.36 -15.08 18.46
C GLU A 42 -16.36 -14.75 19.56
N THR A 43 -17.48 -14.14 19.19
CA THR A 43 -18.54 -13.70 20.12
C THR A 43 -19.92 -14.01 19.53
N PRO A 44 -21.01 -14.01 20.31
CA PRO A 44 -22.37 -14.14 19.77
C PRO A 44 -22.75 -13.03 18.78
N ARG A 45 -22.04 -11.90 18.78
CA ARG A 45 -22.22 -10.81 17.83
C ARG A 45 -21.35 -10.92 16.58
N GLY A 46 -20.69 -12.06 16.38
CA GLY A 46 -19.80 -12.32 15.25
C GLY A 46 -18.32 -12.24 15.61
N ARG A 47 -17.49 -12.25 14.59
CA ARG A 47 -16.04 -12.19 14.73
C ARG A 47 -15.53 -10.76 14.76
N HIS A 48 -14.54 -10.51 15.61
CA HIS A 48 -13.91 -9.20 15.78
C HIS A 48 -12.39 -9.34 15.83
N LEU A 49 -11.68 -8.31 15.39
CA LEU A 49 -10.24 -8.23 15.48
C LEU A 49 -9.86 -7.23 16.58
N VAL A 50 -9.14 -7.67 17.59
CA VAL A 50 -8.43 -6.78 18.51
C VAL A 50 -7.05 -6.50 17.93
N ARG A 51 -6.67 -5.23 17.86
CA ARG A 51 -5.35 -4.77 17.47
C ARG A 51 -4.74 -3.96 18.61
N ILE A 52 -3.50 -4.30 18.96
CA ILE A 52 -2.66 -3.50 19.84
C ILE A 52 -1.55 -2.92 18.99
N ASP A 53 -1.48 -1.60 18.91
CA ASP A 53 -0.43 -0.90 18.21
C ASP A 53 0.83 -0.87 19.07
N GLU A 54 1.85 -1.65 18.68
CA GLU A 54 3.05 -1.89 19.48
C GLU A 54 4.05 -0.74 19.45
N VAL A 55 4.04 0.06 18.38
CA VAL A 55 5.08 1.06 18.09
C VAL A 55 4.50 2.46 17.90
N LYS A 56 3.24 2.59 17.49
CA LYS A 56 2.64 3.88 17.16
C LYS A 56 2.32 4.69 18.42
N SER A 57 2.59 5.98 18.33
CA SER A 57 2.07 6.95 19.29
C SER A 57 0.54 7.05 19.20
N GLU A 58 -0.10 7.51 20.26
CA GLU A 58 -1.55 7.76 20.28
C GLU A 58 -1.98 8.72 19.15
N LEU A 59 -1.17 9.72 18.85
CA LEU A 59 -1.44 10.68 17.76
C LEU A 59 -1.47 10.00 16.39
N GLU A 60 -0.57 9.06 16.13
CA GLU A 60 -0.54 8.30 14.87
C GLU A 60 -1.75 7.37 14.75
N VAL A 61 -2.10 6.66 15.82
CA VAL A 61 -3.32 5.82 15.88
C VAL A 61 -4.57 6.65 15.63
N LYS A 62 -4.68 7.82 16.27
CA LYS A 62 -5.80 8.74 16.06
C LYS A 62 -5.89 9.24 14.63
N ARG A 63 -4.77 9.59 14.00
CA ARG A 63 -4.73 10.04 12.59
C ARG A 63 -5.18 8.93 11.64
N GLU A 64 -4.72 7.70 11.84
CA GLU A 64 -5.13 6.54 11.06
C GLU A 64 -6.63 6.26 11.23
N LEU A 65 -7.14 6.25 12.46
CA LEU A 65 -8.57 6.06 12.74
C LEU A 65 -9.43 7.17 12.13
N ASP A 66 -9.02 8.43 12.23
CA ASP A 66 -9.72 9.56 11.62
C ASP A 66 -9.87 9.39 10.11
N LEU A 67 -8.81 8.94 9.43
CA LEU A 67 -8.84 8.64 8.00
C LEU A 67 -9.77 7.46 7.69
N VAL A 68 -9.62 6.35 8.40
CA VAL A 68 -10.43 5.15 8.20
C VAL A 68 -11.92 5.44 8.43
N LEU A 69 -12.28 6.18 9.48
CA LEU A 69 -13.65 6.60 9.75
C LEU A 69 -14.20 7.52 8.65
N PHE A 70 -13.38 8.44 8.14
CA PHE A 70 -13.77 9.26 7.01
C PHE A 70 -14.04 8.41 5.76
N LEU A 71 -13.16 7.48 5.40
CA LEU A 71 -13.34 6.58 4.27
C LEU A 71 -14.60 5.71 4.44
N ARG A 72 -14.82 5.17 5.63
CA ARG A 72 -16.05 4.40 5.97
C ARG A 72 -17.31 5.21 5.78
N LYS A 73 -17.31 6.46 6.23
CA LYS A 73 -18.47 7.37 6.05
C LYS A 73 -18.84 7.57 4.59
N HIS A 74 -17.87 7.46 3.68
CA HIS A 74 -18.08 7.56 2.22
C HIS A 74 -18.27 6.20 1.54
N GLY A 75 -18.46 5.11 2.30
CA GLY A 75 -18.75 3.77 1.74
C GLY A 75 -17.55 2.98 1.28
N PHE A 76 -16.33 3.50 1.48
CA PHE A 76 -15.10 2.80 1.07
C PHE A 76 -14.89 1.50 1.87
N PRO A 77 -14.49 0.38 1.22
CA PRO A 77 -14.23 -0.89 1.88
C PRO A 77 -12.88 -0.87 2.62
N CYS A 78 -12.87 -0.43 3.87
CA CYS A 78 -11.69 -0.40 4.75
C CYS A 78 -12.05 -0.92 6.15
N PRO A 79 -11.08 -1.08 7.08
CA PRO A 79 -11.35 -1.56 8.42
C PRO A 79 -12.50 -0.80 9.09
N GLN A 80 -13.34 -1.51 9.83
CA GLN A 80 -14.46 -0.91 10.56
C GLN A 80 -14.16 -0.96 12.06
N PRO A 81 -13.57 0.11 12.63
CA PRO A 81 -13.41 0.21 14.07
C PRO A 81 -14.78 0.30 14.73
N ILE A 82 -14.95 -0.42 15.83
CA ILE A 82 -16.15 -0.31 16.66
C ILE A 82 -15.84 0.52 17.91
N THR A 83 -16.85 1.10 18.51
CA THR A 83 -16.71 1.89 19.73
C THR A 83 -16.88 1.02 20.99
N ASP A 84 -16.15 1.36 22.02
CA ASP A 84 -16.43 0.84 23.37
C ASP A 84 -17.72 1.44 23.93
N ARG A 85 -18.14 1.01 25.13
CA ARG A 85 -19.34 1.52 25.81
C ARG A 85 -19.27 3.01 26.17
N LYS A 86 -18.06 3.62 26.13
CA LYS A 86 -17.82 5.06 26.34
C LYS A 86 -17.77 5.84 25.03
N GLY A 87 -18.05 5.20 23.87
CA GLY A 87 -18.03 5.81 22.55
C GLY A 87 -16.63 6.01 21.95
N ARG A 88 -15.57 5.41 22.48
CA ARG A 88 -14.21 5.57 22.00
C ARG A 88 -13.85 4.45 21.00
N HIS A 89 -13.15 4.78 19.93
CA HIS A 89 -12.66 3.82 18.93
C HIS A 89 -11.35 3.14 19.32
N TYR A 90 -10.64 3.67 20.30
CA TYR A 90 -9.45 3.07 20.90
C TYR A 90 -9.39 3.37 22.39
N ARG A 91 -8.62 2.60 23.11
CA ARG A 91 -8.29 2.83 24.53
C ARG A 91 -6.82 2.54 24.78
N GLU A 92 -6.32 3.04 25.87
CA GLU A 92 -5.00 2.68 26.37
C GLU A 92 -5.03 1.26 27.00
N HIS A 93 -3.98 0.49 26.73
CA HIS A 93 -3.66 -0.79 27.33
C HIS A 93 -2.14 -0.90 27.45
N ASP A 94 -1.60 -0.89 28.67
CA ASP A 94 -0.17 -0.92 28.95
C ASP A 94 0.66 0.07 28.13
N GLN A 95 0.26 1.34 28.16
CA GLN A 95 0.88 2.46 27.40
C GLN A 95 0.79 2.33 25.87
N LYS A 96 0.02 1.36 25.36
CA LYS A 96 -0.23 1.15 23.94
C LYS A 96 -1.70 1.44 23.60
N CYS A 97 -1.98 1.63 22.34
CA CYS A 97 -3.35 1.81 21.87
C CYS A 97 -3.96 0.45 21.49
N LEU A 98 -5.11 0.15 22.08
CA LEU A 98 -5.93 -1.01 21.73
C LEU A 98 -7.17 -0.56 21.00
N SER A 99 -7.43 -1.13 19.84
CA SER A 99 -8.62 -0.90 19.02
C SER A 99 -9.30 -2.21 18.67
N VAL A 100 -10.62 -2.19 18.50
CA VAL A 100 -11.39 -3.37 18.07
C VAL A 100 -12.09 -3.07 16.76
N TYR A 101 -11.98 -4.01 15.83
CA TYR A 101 -12.53 -3.89 14.48
C TYR A 101 -13.51 -5.03 14.20
N ARG A 102 -14.46 -4.78 13.31
CA ARG A 102 -15.26 -5.85 12.72
C ARG A 102 -14.35 -6.73 11.87
N TYR A 103 -14.47 -8.04 12.00
CA TYR A 103 -13.73 -8.98 11.15
C TYR A 103 -14.43 -9.13 9.79
N TYR A 104 -13.66 -9.15 8.72
CA TYR A 104 -14.16 -9.38 7.37
C TYR A 104 -13.98 -10.84 6.95
N ASP A 105 -15.06 -11.44 6.46
CA ASP A 105 -15.02 -12.77 5.86
C ASP A 105 -14.40 -12.70 4.48
N GLY A 106 -13.22 -13.25 4.35
CA GLY A 106 -12.46 -13.24 3.11
C GLY A 106 -11.03 -13.73 3.37
N HIS A 107 -10.21 -13.63 2.38
CA HIS A 107 -8.80 -13.97 2.47
C HIS A 107 -7.95 -12.94 1.71
N PRO A 108 -6.68 -12.76 2.06
CA PRO A 108 -5.76 -11.95 1.29
C PRO A 108 -5.67 -12.44 -0.16
N VAL A 109 -5.42 -11.52 -1.08
CA VAL A 109 -5.17 -11.86 -2.49
C VAL A 109 -3.98 -12.82 -2.58
N ARG A 110 -4.16 -13.89 -3.33
CA ARG A 110 -3.09 -14.86 -3.62
C ARG A 110 -2.48 -14.57 -4.98
N PRO A 111 -1.19 -14.20 -5.08
CA PRO A 111 -0.56 -13.82 -6.36
C PRO A 111 -0.77 -14.83 -7.48
N ALA A 112 -0.73 -16.13 -7.17
CA ALA A 112 -0.93 -17.21 -8.15
C ALA A 112 -2.39 -17.35 -8.63
N ARG A 113 -3.35 -16.64 -8.03
CA ARG A 113 -4.80 -16.75 -8.34
C ARG A 113 -5.43 -15.41 -8.70
N ILE A 114 -4.61 -14.46 -9.16
CA ILE A 114 -5.12 -13.16 -9.57
C ILE A 114 -5.74 -13.29 -10.96
N SER A 115 -7.06 -13.09 -11.05
CA SER A 115 -7.81 -13.04 -12.32
C SER A 115 -7.89 -11.62 -12.86
N ALA A 116 -8.22 -11.48 -14.14
CA ALA A 116 -8.48 -10.18 -14.77
C ALA A 116 -9.63 -9.43 -14.06
N GLY A 117 -10.74 -10.10 -13.77
CA GLY A 117 -11.88 -9.51 -13.08
C GLY A 117 -11.55 -9.02 -11.67
N LEU A 118 -10.69 -9.77 -10.94
CA LEU A 118 -10.22 -9.32 -9.64
C LEU A 118 -9.36 -8.05 -9.76
N LEU A 119 -8.44 -7.98 -10.74
CA LEU A 119 -7.62 -6.80 -10.96
C LEU A 119 -8.44 -5.58 -11.36
N GLU A 120 -9.45 -5.73 -12.21
CA GLU A 120 -10.39 -4.66 -12.51
C GLU A 120 -11.10 -4.15 -11.25
N ASN A 121 -11.53 -5.06 -10.36
CA ASN A 121 -12.14 -4.68 -9.08
C ASN A 121 -11.15 -3.94 -8.17
N ILE A 122 -9.90 -4.38 -8.10
CA ILE A 122 -8.85 -3.70 -7.31
C ILE A 122 -8.58 -2.31 -7.90
N GLY A 123 -8.43 -2.19 -9.22
CA GLY A 123 -8.25 -0.91 -9.90
C GLY A 123 -9.39 0.07 -9.60
N ARG A 124 -10.64 -0.42 -9.67
CA ARG A 124 -11.84 0.37 -9.35
C ARG A 124 -11.84 0.85 -7.90
N VAL A 125 -11.51 -0.02 -6.95
CA VAL A 125 -11.44 0.34 -5.53
C VAL A 125 -10.32 1.34 -5.26
N LEU A 126 -9.17 1.23 -5.93
CA LEU A 126 -8.09 2.21 -5.81
C LEU A 126 -8.50 3.59 -6.36
N ALA A 127 -9.20 3.62 -7.49
CA ALA A 127 -9.74 4.85 -8.06
C ALA A 127 -10.80 5.51 -7.16
N ASP A 128 -11.61 4.70 -6.49
CA ASP A 128 -12.60 5.16 -5.50
C ASP A 128 -11.90 5.78 -4.27
N LEU A 129 -10.86 5.14 -3.73
CA LEU A 129 -10.01 5.74 -2.68
C LEU A 129 -9.50 7.12 -3.07
N HIS A 130 -8.95 7.25 -4.28
CA HIS A 130 -8.41 8.51 -4.78
C HIS A 130 -9.50 9.58 -4.94
N THR A 131 -10.68 9.18 -5.40
CA THR A 131 -11.82 10.10 -5.59
C THR A 131 -12.35 10.60 -4.25
N ILE A 132 -12.58 9.73 -3.30
CA ILE A 132 -12.98 10.07 -1.92
C ILE A 132 -11.88 10.87 -1.23
N GLY A 133 -10.64 10.44 -1.37
CA GLY A 133 -9.46 11.01 -0.72
C GLY A 133 -9.15 12.47 -1.11
N LYS A 134 -9.65 12.95 -2.26
CA LYS A 134 -9.56 14.37 -2.64
C LYS A 134 -10.23 15.29 -1.63
N SER A 135 -11.33 14.84 -1.04
CA SER A 135 -12.15 15.62 -0.11
C SER A 135 -11.64 15.58 1.34
N TYR A 136 -10.70 14.71 1.67
CA TYR A 136 -10.08 14.64 3.00
C TYR A 136 -9.20 15.87 3.25
N LYS A 137 -9.58 16.71 4.23
CA LYS A 137 -8.93 18.01 4.48
C LYS A 137 -7.81 17.98 5.50
N LYS A 138 -7.75 16.93 6.36
CA LYS A 138 -6.69 16.83 7.35
C LYS A 138 -5.36 16.49 6.66
N GLY A 139 -4.29 17.19 7.02
CA GLY A 139 -2.94 16.91 6.50
C GLY A 139 -2.43 15.58 7.06
N ILE A 140 -1.93 14.74 6.17
CA ILE A 140 -1.12 13.56 6.52
C ILE A 140 0.15 13.68 5.69
N ASP A 141 1.27 13.89 6.38
CA ASP A 141 2.57 14.06 5.73
C ASP A 141 2.99 12.80 4.98
N ASN A 142 3.60 12.99 3.82
CA ASN A 142 4.14 11.88 3.04
C ASN A 142 5.56 11.55 3.53
N ARG A 143 5.67 10.56 4.43
CA ARG A 143 6.95 10.05 4.92
C ARG A 143 7.75 9.28 3.87
N PHE A 144 7.16 9.04 2.69
CA PHE A 144 7.76 8.35 1.56
C PHE A 144 7.84 9.25 0.33
N SER A 145 7.90 10.57 0.51
CA SER A 145 8.20 11.49 -0.60
C SER A 145 9.60 11.20 -1.15
N TYR A 146 9.88 11.68 -2.37
CA TYR A 146 11.20 11.49 -2.98
C TYR A 146 12.32 11.98 -2.06
N GLU A 147 12.18 13.18 -1.51
CA GLU A 147 13.17 13.81 -0.62
C GLU A 147 13.45 12.92 0.60
N ARG A 148 12.37 12.43 1.25
CA ARG A 148 12.48 11.53 2.42
C ARG A 148 13.16 10.21 2.08
N ILE A 149 12.88 9.67 0.90
CA ILE A 149 13.51 8.42 0.44
C ILE A 149 14.96 8.64 0.04
N ALA A 150 15.29 9.78 -0.57
CA ALA A 150 16.68 10.15 -0.87
C ALA A 150 17.52 10.31 0.41
N ASP A 151 16.99 11.02 1.41
CA ASP A 151 17.64 11.17 2.73
C ASP A 151 17.85 9.78 3.39
N LEU A 152 16.80 8.95 3.41
CA LEU A 152 16.87 7.59 3.93
C LEU A 152 17.92 6.75 3.18
N TYR A 153 18.02 6.92 1.86
CA TYR A 153 19.02 6.22 1.07
C TYR A 153 20.45 6.58 1.49
N LEU A 154 20.74 7.85 1.77
CA LEU A 154 22.06 8.24 2.26
C LEU A 154 22.44 7.56 3.57
N GLU A 155 21.49 7.43 4.50
CA GLU A 155 21.69 6.68 5.75
C GLU A 155 21.94 5.18 5.50
N VAL A 156 21.11 4.56 4.66
CA VAL A 156 21.22 3.14 4.29
C VAL A 156 22.55 2.88 3.59
N ARG A 157 22.88 3.70 2.59
CA ARG A 157 24.10 3.61 1.78
C ARG A 157 25.37 3.56 2.63
N SER A 158 25.45 4.39 3.67
CA SER A 158 26.60 4.47 4.56
C SER A 158 26.86 3.18 5.37
N LYS A 159 25.83 2.35 5.53
CA LYS A 159 25.86 1.11 6.34
C LYS A 159 25.96 -0.16 5.49
N LEU A 160 25.86 -0.04 4.16
CA LEU A 160 25.90 -1.23 3.28
C LEU A 160 27.33 -1.79 3.17
N PRO A 161 27.49 -3.12 3.23
CA PRO A 161 28.78 -3.78 3.06
C PRO A 161 29.39 -3.54 1.67
N SER A 162 30.72 -3.63 1.56
CA SER A 162 31.44 -3.35 0.32
C SER A 162 31.03 -4.23 -0.86
N TYR A 163 30.54 -5.46 -0.62
CA TYR A 163 30.05 -6.33 -1.68
C TYR A 163 28.73 -5.85 -2.32
N PHE A 164 28.07 -4.84 -1.75
CA PHE A 164 26.90 -4.15 -2.36
C PHE A 164 27.29 -3.09 -3.41
N LYS A 165 28.58 -2.87 -3.69
CA LYS A 165 29.07 -1.82 -4.58
C LYS A 165 28.27 -1.69 -5.89
N LYS A 166 27.88 -2.81 -6.51
CA LYS A 166 27.08 -2.81 -7.75
C LYS A 166 25.64 -2.29 -7.52
N ILE A 167 25.03 -2.70 -6.42
CA ILE A 167 23.68 -2.26 -6.03
C ILE A 167 23.72 -0.77 -5.69
N VAL A 168 24.69 -0.35 -4.87
CA VAL A 168 24.88 1.05 -4.48
C VAL A 168 25.01 1.94 -5.72
N ARG A 169 25.86 1.58 -6.68
CA ARG A 169 26.01 2.35 -7.93
C ARG A 169 24.67 2.48 -8.67
N THR A 170 23.91 1.38 -8.78
CA THR A 170 22.60 1.42 -9.42
C THR A 170 21.63 2.35 -8.71
N LEU A 171 21.64 2.35 -7.37
CA LEU A 171 20.77 3.19 -6.56
C LEU A 171 21.21 4.67 -6.59
N ASP A 172 22.54 4.94 -6.59
CA ASP A 172 23.10 6.29 -6.76
C ASP A 172 22.60 6.91 -8.07
N ASP A 173 22.80 6.20 -9.21
CA ASP A 173 22.34 6.64 -10.53
C ASP A 173 20.83 6.86 -10.56
N GLU A 174 20.05 6.03 -9.86
CA GLU A 174 18.60 6.13 -9.88
C GLU A 174 18.06 7.28 -9.05
N VAL A 175 18.63 7.53 -7.88
CA VAL A 175 18.29 8.69 -7.04
C VAL A 175 18.59 9.97 -7.80
N GLU A 176 19.78 10.09 -8.41
CA GLU A 176 20.14 11.26 -9.21
C GLU A 176 19.20 11.46 -10.40
N TYR A 177 18.87 10.38 -11.14
CA TYR A 177 17.94 10.47 -12.26
C TYR A 177 16.57 10.96 -11.83
N LEU A 178 15.97 10.35 -10.80
CA LEU A 178 14.60 10.65 -10.39
C LEU A 178 14.44 12.04 -9.79
N GLN A 179 15.51 12.64 -9.27
CA GLN A 179 15.49 14.02 -8.80
C GLN A 179 14.99 14.99 -9.88
N ASN A 180 15.34 14.74 -11.14
CA ASN A 180 15.00 15.62 -12.25
C ASN A 180 13.63 15.32 -12.89
N TYR A 181 13.02 14.17 -12.60
CA TYR A 181 11.83 13.69 -13.32
C TYR A 181 10.58 13.49 -12.45
N LEU A 182 10.71 13.57 -11.13
CA LEU A 182 9.56 13.46 -10.22
C LEU A 182 8.92 14.80 -9.89
N GLU A 183 9.46 15.89 -10.38
CA GLU A 183 8.88 17.23 -10.26
C GLU A 183 7.68 17.37 -11.21
N GLY A 184 6.60 17.95 -10.74
CA GLY A 184 5.42 18.23 -11.54
C GLY A 184 4.15 18.38 -10.71
N LYS A 185 3.23 19.20 -11.21
CA LYS A 185 1.90 19.39 -10.62
C LYS A 185 0.97 18.27 -11.06
N LEU A 186 1.09 17.10 -10.46
CA LEU A 186 0.20 15.96 -10.70
C LEU A 186 -0.97 15.94 -9.71
N PRO A 187 -2.11 15.32 -10.07
CA PRO A 187 -3.24 15.13 -9.17
C PRO A 187 -2.84 14.45 -7.88
N LYS A 188 -3.22 15.04 -6.74
CA LYS A 188 -2.88 14.60 -5.38
C LYS A 188 -4.11 14.49 -4.49
N GLY A 189 -4.06 13.59 -3.56
CA GLY A 189 -5.04 13.39 -2.49
C GLY A 189 -4.55 12.34 -1.52
N ILE A 190 -5.46 11.70 -0.80
CA ILE A 190 -5.09 10.55 0.02
C ILE A 190 -4.77 9.37 -0.89
N ILE A 191 -3.62 8.78 -0.63
CA ILE A 191 -3.14 7.54 -1.24
C ILE A 191 -2.99 6.48 -0.15
N HIS A 192 -3.04 5.20 -0.53
CA HIS A 192 -2.73 4.09 0.37
C HIS A 192 -1.24 3.99 0.66
N GLY A 193 -0.42 4.10 -0.36
CA GLY A 193 1.04 4.08 -0.30
C GLY A 193 1.66 2.69 -0.09
N ASP A 194 0.85 1.65 0.16
CA ASP A 194 1.31 0.28 0.42
C ASP A 194 0.28 -0.77 -0.04
N LEU A 195 -0.33 -0.58 -1.24
CA LEU A 195 -1.38 -1.48 -1.73
C LEU A 195 -0.78 -2.76 -2.32
N PHE A 196 -0.54 -3.72 -1.43
CA PHE A 196 -0.04 -5.05 -1.73
C PHE A 196 -1.14 -6.11 -1.61
N HIS A 197 -0.85 -7.31 -2.14
CA HIS A 197 -1.77 -8.44 -2.14
C HIS A 197 -2.20 -8.87 -0.72
N ASP A 198 -1.35 -8.73 0.28
CA ASP A 198 -1.65 -9.05 1.69
C ASP A 198 -2.57 -8.01 2.35
N ASN A 199 -2.62 -6.78 1.82
CA ASN A 199 -3.49 -5.71 2.30
C ASN A 199 -4.86 -5.67 1.61
N ILE A 200 -5.15 -6.60 0.69
CA ILE A 200 -6.41 -6.66 -0.05
C ILE A 200 -7.16 -7.91 0.33
N ILE A 201 -8.29 -7.78 1.04
CA ILE A 201 -9.14 -8.89 1.43
C ILE A 201 -10.25 -9.08 0.39
N VAL A 202 -10.36 -10.31 -0.11
CA VAL A 202 -11.30 -10.67 -1.17
C VAL A 202 -12.20 -11.84 -0.79
N LYS A 203 -13.40 -11.84 -1.38
CA LYS A 203 -14.35 -12.97 -1.38
C LYS A 203 -14.77 -13.23 -2.82
N GLY A 204 -14.25 -14.30 -3.43
CA GLY A 204 -14.28 -14.46 -4.88
C GLY A 204 -13.47 -13.33 -5.54
N GLU A 205 -14.04 -12.68 -6.54
CA GLU A 205 -13.44 -11.53 -7.22
C GLU A 205 -13.76 -10.19 -6.57
N LYS A 206 -14.59 -10.16 -5.53
CA LYS A 206 -14.99 -8.94 -4.86
C LYS A 206 -13.97 -8.54 -3.79
N VAL A 207 -13.45 -7.32 -3.86
CA VAL A 207 -12.71 -6.69 -2.75
C VAL A 207 -13.71 -6.37 -1.64
N VAL A 208 -13.47 -6.93 -0.44
CA VAL A 208 -14.31 -6.71 0.73
C VAL A 208 -13.70 -5.76 1.75
N ALA A 209 -12.37 -5.65 1.76
CA ALA A 209 -11.67 -4.63 2.53
C ALA A 209 -10.26 -4.38 1.97
N ILE A 210 -9.82 -3.12 2.04
CA ILE A 210 -8.42 -2.72 1.95
C ILE A 210 -7.95 -2.49 3.38
N LEU A 211 -6.86 -3.13 3.78
CA LEU A 211 -6.29 -3.07 5.12
C LEU A 211 -5.05 -2.19 5.16
N ASP A 212 -4.60 -1.87 6.35
CA ASP A 212 -3.31 -1.23 6.64
C ASP A 212 -3.09 0.16 6.01
N PHE A 213 -3.76 1.15 6.59
CA PHE A 213 -3.63 2.56 6.22
C PHE A 213 -2.44 3.27 6.89
N GLU A 214 -1.49 2.51 7.44
CA GLU A 214 -0.31 3.05 8.13
C GLU A 214 0.58 3.92 7.22
N ALA A 215 0.71 3.51 5.95
CA ALA A 215 1.46 4.25 4.95
C ALA A 215 0.65 5.35 4.26
N ALA A 216 -0.65 5.43 4.55
CA ALA A 216 -1.52 6.39 3.89
C ALA A 216 -1.10 7.83 4.18
N CYS A 217 -1.09 8.64 3.14
CA CYS A 217 -0.64 10.02 3.20
C CYS A 217 -1.23 10.85 2.06
N ARG A 218 -0.95 12.15 2.06
CA ARG A 218 -1.26 12.99 0.91
C ARG A 218 -0.16 12.88 -0.15
N GLY A 219 -0.44 12.17 -1.24
CA GLY A 219 0.51 11.88 -2.30
C GLY A 219 -0.08 11.98 -3.70
N LYS A 220 0.76 11.74 -4.71
CA LYS A 220 0.36 11.67 -6.13
C LYS A 220 -0.43 10.38 -6.36
N PHE A 221 -1.61 10.47 -6.99
CA PHE A 221 -2.42 9.29 -7.29
C PHE A 221 -1.69 8.29 -8.20
N ILE A 222 -0.95 8.81 -9.15
CA ILE A 222 -0.18 7.97 -10.07
C ILE A 222 0.92 7.17 -9.37
N PHE A 223 1.53 7.68 -8.28
CA PHE A 223 2.47 6.92 -7.45
C PHE A 223 1.80 5.71 -6.79
N ASP A 224 0.57 5.89 -6.28
CA ASP A 224 -0.17 4.80 -5.63
C ASP A 224 -0.57 3.72 -6.62
N LEU A 225 -0.99 4.13 -7.84
CA LEU A 225 -1.26 3.21 -8.93
C LEU A 225 0.03 2.47 -9.36
N ALA A 226 1.16 3.17 -9.46
CA ALA A 226 2.46 2.57 -9.74
C ALA A 226 2.87 1.55 -8.67
N THR A 227 2.57 1.83 -7.41
CA THR A 227 2.78 0.87 -6.31
C THR A 227 1.93 -0.38 -6.48
N ALA A 228 0.65 -0.23 -6.81
CA ALA A 228 -0.24 -1.36 -7.07
C ALA A 228 0.21 -2.20 -8.29
N VAL A 229 0.67 -1.55 -9.37
CA VAL A 229 1.23 -2.24 -10.55
C VAL A 229 2.48 -3.05 -10.16
N ASN A 230 3.42 -2.44 -9.45
CA ASN A 230 4.62 -3.14 -8.97
C ASN A 230 4.30 -4.34 -8.06
N ALA A 231 3.24 -4.24 -7.27
CA ALA A 231 2.85 -5.29 -6.32
C ALA A 231 2.04 -6.42 -6.96
N LEU A 232 1.19 -6.13 -7.94
CA LEU A 232 0.15 -7.05 -8.43
C LEU A 232 0.38 -7.51 -9.88
N CYS A 233 1.11 -6.73 -10.68
CA CYS A 233 1.30 -6.99 -12.10
C CYS A 233 2.70 -7.56 -12.44
N PHE A 234 3.44 -8.04 -11.44
CA PHE A 234 4.73 -8.70 -11.60
C PHE A 234 4.58 -10.19 -11.28
N ASP A 235 5.04 -11.07 -12.18
CA ASP A 235 4.85 -12.51 -12.06
C ASP A 235 6.01 -13.24 -11.34
N GLY A 236 7.05 -12.51 -10.98
CA GLY A 236 8.30 -13.01 -10.39
C GLY A 236 9.50 -12.81 -11.30
N GLU A 237 9.30 -12.71 -12.61
CA GLU A 237 10.35 -12.50 -13.62
C GLU A 237 10.13 -11.21 -14.41
N ASN A 238 8.89 -10.92 -14.81
CA ASN A 238 8.54 -9.79 -15.67
C ASN A 238 7.21 -9.14 -15.28
N TYR A 239 6.91 -7.99 -15.90
CA TYR A 239 5.60 -7.40 -15.80
C TYR A 239 4.60 -8.13 -16.70
N ASP A 240 3.48 -8.59 -16.11
CA ASP A 240 2.37 -9.20 -16.82
C ASP A 240 1.47 -8.11 -17.40
N LEU A 241 1.51 -7.97 -18.72
CA LEU A 241 0.78 -6.92 -19.44
C LEU A 241 -0.74 -7.07 -19.33
N LYS A 242 -1.26 -8.30 -19.27
CA LYS A 242 -2.70 -8.53 -19.14
C LYS A 242 -3.18 -8.15 -17.75
N ARG A 243 -2.37 -8.41 -16.71
CA ARG A 243 -2.64 -7.94 -15.36
C ARG A 243 -2.64 -6.41 -15.28
N PHE A 244 -1.64 -5.79 -15.91
CA PHE A 244 -1.57 -4.34 -15.99
C PHE A 244 -2.81 -3.75 -16.68
N GLU A 245 -3.17 -4.24 -17.86
CA GLU A 245 -4.34 -3.81 -18.63
C GLU A 245 -5.62 -3.90 -17.78
N SER A 246 -5.84 -5.03 -17.12
CA SER A 246 -7.01 -5.25 -16.29
C SER A 246 -7.07 -4.27 -15.11
N LEU A 247 -5.94 -4.06 -14.41
CA LEU A 247 -5.87 -3.11 -13.29
C LEU A 247 -6.17 -1.68 -13.75
N ILE A 248 -5.57 -1.24 -14.86
CA ILE A 248 -5.78 0.09 -15.43
C ILE A 248 -7.22 0.26 -15.93
N THR A 249 -7.78 -0.72 -16.62
CA THR A 249 -9.17 -0.71 -17.07
C THR A 249 -10.12 -0.49 -15.90
N GLY A 250 -9.92 -1.23 -14.81
CA GLY A 250 -10.70 -1.06 -13.58
C GLY A 250 -10.54 0.34 -12.99
N TYR A 251 -9.31 0.84 -12.90
CA TYR A 251 -9.03 2.17 -12.36
C TYR A 251 -9.67 3.29 -13.21
N GLU A 252 -9.46 3.28 -14.52
CA GLU A 252 -9.99 4.30 -15.43
C GLU A 252 -11.50 4.24 -15.61
N SER A 253 -12.15 3.13 -15.21
CA SER A 253 -13.62 3.06 -15.19
C SER A 253 -14.27 4.07 -14.23
N LEU A 254 -13.54 4.54 -13.21
CA LEU A 254 -14.00 5.55 -12.26
C LEU A 254 -13.18 6.85 -12.30
N ARG A 255 -11.91 6.77 -12.63
CA ARG A 255 -11.01 7.92 -12.67
C ARG A 255 -10.05 7.81 -13.85
N ALA A 256 -10.32 8.58 -14.91
CA ALA A 256 -9.42 8.68 -16.04
C ALA A 256 -8.07 9.29 -15.62
N LEU A 257 -6.99 8.74 -16.16
CA LEU A 257 -5.65 9.31 -16.04
C LEU A 257 -5.48 10.48 -17.02
N SER A 258 -4.91 11.57 -16.54
CA SER A 258 -4.51 12.68 -17.39
C SER A 258 -3.26 12.32 -18.20
N LEU A 259 -3.01 13.05 -19.30
CA LEU A 259 -1.78 12.87 -20.07
C LEU A 259 -0.52 13.07 -19.23
N ALA A 260 -0.54 14.07 -18.32
CA ALA A 260 0.57 14.31 -17.42
C ALA A 260 0.82 13.14 -16.46
N GLU A 261 -0.24 12.41 -16.03
CA GLU A 261 -0.08 11.21 -15.23
C GLU A 261 0.49 10.06 -16.06
N TRP A 262 0.05 9.88 -17.30
CA TRP A 262 0.64 8.90 -18.20
C TRP A 262 2.10 9.18 -18.53
N ASP A 263 2.47 10.43 -18.78
CA ASP A 263 3.86 10.83 -19.00
C ASP A 263 4.76 10.62 -17.77
N ALA A 264 4.21 10.79 -16.57
CA ALA A 264 4.95 10.57 -15.31
C ALA A 264 5.00 9.10 -14.87
N PHE A 265 4.10 8.26 -15.38
CA PHE A 265 3.90 6.89 -14.87
C PHE A 265 5.16 6.03 -14.87
N PRO A 266 6.03 6.04 -15.93
CA PRO A 266 7.28 5.29 -15.91
C PRO A 266 8.19 5.64 -14.75
N ASN A 267 8.33 6.94 -14.47
CA ASN A 267 9.18 7.41 -13.39
C ASN A 267 8.57 7.13 -12.02
N GLU A 268 7.25 7.16 -11.89
CA GLU A 268 6.57 6.77 -10.64
C GLU A 268 6.65 5.25 -10.39
N LEU A 269 6.65 4.38 -11.43
CA LEU A 269 6.95 2.95 -11.29
C LEU A 269 8.37 2.73 -10.77
N ARG A 270 9.35 3.45 -11.34
CA ARG A 270 10.75 3.39 -10.91
C ARG A 270 10.91 3.90 -9.48
N PHE A 271 10.27 5.02 -9.15
CA PHE A 271 10.31 5.58 -7.81
C PHE A 271 9.67 4.64 -6.78
N SER A 272 8.53 4.03 -7.10
CA SER A 272 7.92 3.03 -6.21
C SER A 272 8.87 1.83 -5.99
N ALA A 273 9.50 1.32 -7.04
CA ALA A 273 10.48 0.23 -6.92
C ALA A 273 11.72 0.64 -6.10
N LEU A 274 12.24 1.85 -6.30
CA LEU A 274 13.34 2.43 -5.52
C LEU A 274 12.97 2.55 -4.04
N ARG A 275 11.80 3.13 -3.73
CA ARG A 275 11.32 3.30 -2.36
C ARG A 275 11.28 1.97 -1.63
N PHE A 276 10.66 0.93 -2.22
CA PHE A 276 10.56 -0.37 -1.55
C PHE A 276 11.91 -1.09 -1.45
N THR A 277 12.82 -0.91 -2.40
CA THR A 277 14.20 -1.41 -2.29
C THR A 277 14.89 -0.79 -1.08
N ILE A 278 14.86 0.54 -0.93
CA ILE A 278 15.55 1.26 0.15
C ILE A 278 14.93 0.96 1.51
N THR A 279 13.60 0.99 1.62
CA THR A 279 12.93 0.71 2.91
C THR A 279 13.15 -0.73 3.36
N ARG A 280 13.13 -1.70 2.45
CA ARG A 280 13.44 -3.10 2.79
C ARG A 280 14.90 -3.33 3.12
N LEU A 281 15.85 -2.62 2.47
CA LEU A 281 17.26 -2.61 2.89
C LEU A 281 17.41 -2.13 4.32
N ARG A 282 16.74 -1.04 4.71
CA ARG A 282 16.75 -0.55 6.09
C ARG A 282 16.11 -1.55 7.05
N ASP A 283 14.90 -1.99 6.76
CA ASP A 283 14.03 -2.64 7.74
C ASP A 283 14.32 -4.15 7.92
N PHE A 284 14.83 -4.80 6.88
CA PHE A 284 15.02 -6.25 6.88
C PHE A 284 16.47 -6.70 6.67
N PHE A 285 17.27 -5.93 5.93
CA PHE A 285 18.68 -6.27 5.72
C PHE A 285 19.60 -5.68 6.79
N LEU A 286 19.50 -4.37 7.06
CA LEU A 286 20.34 -3.69 8.05
C LEU A 286 19.85 -3.87 9.49
N ASN A 287 18.56 -4.07 9.68
CA ASN A 287 17.93 -4.31 10.98
C ASN A 287 17.15 -5.64 10.93
N PRO A 288 17.84 -6.78 10.79
CA PRO A 288 17.16 -8.06 10.77
C PRO A 288 16.47 -8.27 12.12
N VAL A 289 15.15 -8.42 12.08
CA VAL A 289 14.36 -8.81 13.23
C VAL A 289 14.33 -10.35 13.25
N ASP A 290 14.22 -10.94 14.42
CA ASP A 290 14.14 -12.37 14.62
C ASP A 290 13.18 -13.00 13.59
N GLU A 291 13.67 -13.97 12.82
CA GLU A 291 12.92 -14.62 11.72
C GLU A 291 11.61 -15.24 12.20
N GLN A 292 11.47 -15.51 13.49
CA GLN A 292 10.24 -16.00 14.10
C GLN A 292 9.19 -14.88 14.32
N ALA A 293 9.60 -13.62 14.30
CA ALA A 293 8.75 -12.47 14.63
C ALA A 293 8.20 -11.71 13.42
N ARG A 294 8.83 -11.79 12.25
CA ARG A 294 8.44 -11.03 11.05
C ARG A 294 8.54 -11.85 9.77
N VAL A 295 7.58 -11.64 8.85
CA VAL A 295 7.75 -12.04 7.45
C VAL A 295 8.87 -11.22 6.85
N ASN A 296 10.00 -11.87 6.53
CA ASN A 296 11.13 -11.21 5.89
C ASN A 296 10.75 -10.81 4.45
N LYS A 297 10.75 -9.50 4.18
CA LYS A 297 10.48 -8.97 2.83
C LYS A 297 11.83 -8.67 2.15
N ASP A 298 12.25 -9.53 1.24
CA ASP A 298 13.52 -9.38 0.53
C ASP A 298 13.51 -8.11 -0.35
N PHE A 299 14.52 -7.25 -0.18
CA PHE A 299 14.69 -6.05 -0.99
C PHE A 299 14.96 -6.38 -2.46
N ARG A 300 15.56 -7.57 -2.75
CA ARG A 300 15.92 -8.00 -4.11
C ARG A 300 14.70 -8.06 -5.03
N GLU A 301 13.51 -8.35 -4.50
CA GLU A 301 12.28 -8.36 -5.28
C GLU A 301 12.02 -7.01 -5.96
N PHE A 302 12.14 -5.91 -5.24
CA PHE A 302 11.93 -4.57 -5.79
C PHE A 302 13.14 -4.02 -6.52
N TYR A 303 14.33 -4.41 -6.11
CA TYR A 303 15.55 -4.10 -6.84
C TYR A 303 15.53 -4.72 -8.24
N GLU A 304 15.03 -5.94 -8.41
CA GLU A 304 14.89 -6.56 -9.73
C GLU A 304 13.86 -5.85 -10.60
N ARG A 305 12.69 -5.48 -10.04
CA ARG A 305 11.71 -4.62 -10.74
C ARG A 305 12.36 -3.32 -11.20
N LEU A 306 13.12 -2.67 -10.34
CA LEU A 306 13.85 -1.45 -10.68
C LEU A 306 14.84 -1.68 -11.83
N ARG A 307 15.58 -2.79 -11.78
CA ARG A 307 16.52 -3.15 -12.86
C ARG A 307 15.83 -3.34 -14.19
N ILE A 308 14.70 -4.01 -14.21
CA ILE A 308 13.89 -4.20 -15.43
C ILE A 308 13.42 -2.84 -15.97
N LEU A 309 12.82 -2.02 -15.14
CA LEU A 309 12.34 -0.68 -15.51
C LEU A 309 13.48 0.24 -16.01
N ARG A 310 14.71 0.05 -15.53
CA ARG A 310 15.89 0.80 -16.00
C ARG A 310 16.40 0.32 -17.36
N ARG A 311 16.39 -0.98 -17.63
CA ARG A 311 16.81 -1.54 -18.92
C ARG A 311 15.96 -1.01 -20.07
N GLU A 312 14.69 -0.84 -19.81
CA GLU A 312 13.73 -0.30 -20.78
C GLU A 312 14.01 1.18 -21.15
N ARG A 313 14.82 1.91 -20.34
CA ARG A 313 15.25 3.27 -20.63
C ARG A 313 16.18 3.35 -21.85
N ASP A 314 17.04 2.36 -22.04
CA ASP A 314 18.10 2.39 -23.07
C ASP A 314 17.61 2.00 -24.49
N GLY A 315 16.32 1.75 -24.65
CA GLY A 315 15.71 1.43 -25.94
C GLY A 315 14.25 1.00 -25.88
N GLY A 316 13.62 0.96 -24.72
CA GLY A 316 12.39 0.24 -24.61
C GLY A 316 11.39 0.66 -23.55
N MET A 317 11.60 1.69 -22.74
CA MET A 317 10.54 2.15 -21.84
C MET A 317 9.32 2.61 -22.66
N GLU A 318 9.52 3.25 -23.81
CA GLU A 318 8.47 3.44 -24.80
C GLU A 318 7.92 2.10 -25.30
N GLY A 319 8.75 1.06 -25.45
CA GLY A 319 8.35 -0.30 -25.84
C GLY A 319 7.58 -1.01 -24.73
N LEU A 320 8.00 -0.95 -23.47
CA LEU A 320 7.25 -1.54 -22.35
C LEU A 320 5.96 -0.78 -22.11
N LEU A 321 5.98 0.54 -22.14
CA LEU A 321 4.77 1.36 -22.07
C LEU A 321 3.93 1.22 -23.32
N MET A 322 4.53 1.08 -24.49
CA MET A 322 3.83 0.72 -25.72
C MET A 322 3.28 -0.70 -25.65
N ALA A 323 4.03 -1.66 -25.14
CA ALA A 323 3.52 -3.01 -24.92
C ALA A 323 2.50 -3.01 -23.78
N MET A 324 2.69 -2.25 -22.75
CA MET A 324 1.73 -2.03 -21.64
C MET A 324 0.52 -1.20 -22.10
N ALA A 325 0.68 -0.30 -23.05
CA ALA A 325 -0.37 0.52 -23.65
C ALA A 325 -0.93 -0.04 -24.96
N THR A 326 -0.36 -1.12 -25.56
CA THR A 326 -0.90 -1.74 -26.78
C THR A 326 -2.14 -2.58 -26.53
N GLY A 327 -2.39 -2.97 -25.28
CA GLY A 327 -3.73 -3.42 -24.91
C GLY A 327 -4.69 -2.25 -24.66
N TYR A 328 -4.22 -1.16 -24.14
CA TYR A 328 -4.99 0.06 -23.88
C TYR A 328 -4.70 1.06 -25.02
N ASP A 329 -5.69 1.42 -25.80
CA ASP A 329 -5.69 2.22 -27.02
C ASP A 329 -4.61 3.35 -27.03
N TYR A 330 -3.32 2.96 -27.08
CA TYR A 330 -2.17 3.87 -27.26
C TYR A 330 -2.38 4.75 -28.49
N ARG A 331 -3.13 4.25 -29.47
CA ARG A 331 -3.58 5.06 -30.61
C ARG A 331 -4.49 6.20 -30.18
N LYS A 332 -5.28 6.02 -29.13
CA LYS A 332 -6.13 7.06 -28.53
C LYS A 332 -5.28 8.07 -27.76
N TYR A 333 -4.29 7.59 -26.99
CA TYR A 333 -3.29 8.43 -26.32
C TYR A 333 -2.49 9.28 -27.31
N GLN A 334 -1.94 8.68 -28.35
CA GLN A 334 -1.19 9.39 -29.41
C GLN A 334 -2.07 10.39 -30.16
N LYS A 335 -3.35 10.08 -30.43
CA LYS A 335 -4.29 11.02 -31.04
C LYS A 335 -4.59 12.22 -30.17
N VAL A 336 -4.79 12.01 -28.86
CA VAL A 336 -5.03 13.10 -27.90
C VAL A 336 -3.78 13.96 -27.75
N LYS A 337 -2.60 13.36 -27.62
CA LYS A 337 -1.31 14.08 -27.56
C LYS A 337 -1.02 14.89 -28.84
N ALA A 338 -1.42 14.39 -30.00
CA ALA A 338 -1.30 15.10 -31.27
C ALA A 338 -2.29 16.26 -31.40
N LEU A 339 -3.47 16.17 -30.79
CA LEU A 339 -4.48 17.25 -30.80
C LEU A 339 -4.07 18.38 -29.82
N GLU A 340 -3.52 18.07 -28.66
CA GLU A 340 -3.01 19.07 -27.72
C GLU A 340 -1.84 19.87 -28.28
N LYS A 341 -0.89 19.21 -28.99
CA LYS A 341 0.21 19.91 -29.70
C LYS A 341 -0.30 20.84 -30.82
N LYS A 342 -1.48 20.59 -31.38
CA LYS A 342 -2.09 21.45 -32.40
C LYS A 342 -2.91 22.60 -31.81
N GLY A 343 -3.42 22.46 -30.59
CA GLY A 343 -4.17 23.51 -29.88
C GLY A 343 -3.29 24.52 -29.12
N SER A 344 -1.97 24.27 -29.07
CA SER A 344 -0.98 25.13 -28.39
C SER A 344 -0.16 25.98 -29.37
N LYS A 345 -0.58 26.03 -30.64
CA LYS A 345 -0.14 26.98 -31.67
C LYS A 345 -1.34 27.87 -32.03
#